data_a30b016e711ddd33262ee6ed0a76ac0c
#
_entry.id   a30b016e711ddd33262ee6ed0a76ac0c
#
_cell.length_a   1.000
_cell.length_b   1.000
_cell.length_c   1.000
_cell.angle_alpha   90.00
_cell.angle_beta   90.00
_cell.angle_gamma   90.00
#
_symmetry.space_group_name_H-M   'P 1'
#
loop_
_entity.id
_entity.type
_entity.pdbx_description
1 polymer ?
#
loop_
_entity_poly.entity_id
_entity_poly.type
_entity_poly.pdbx_seq_one_letter_code
_entity_poly.pdbx_strand_id
1 'polypeptide(L)' 'MTKLKQLRIASGMTQAQLAEAAGISLGVLKAYEQGRKPVNGAAALTVHRIACALGCTVADLLEVE' A
#
# COMPACT_ATOMS: atom_id res chain seq x y z
N MET A 1 -12.99 0.69 3.06
CA MET A 1 -11.85 0.10 2.29
C MET A 1 -10.77 1.16 2.13
N THR A 2 -9.52 0.82 2.39
CA THR A 2 -8.42 1.77 2.24
C THR A 2 -8.13 2.07 0.77
N LYS A 3 -7.55 3.24 0.51
CA LYS A 3 -7.12 3.60 -0.85
C LYS A 3 -6.07 2.62 -1.38
N LEU A 4 -5.16 2.17 -0.51
CA LEU A 4 -4.15 1.17 -0.87
C LEU A 4 -4.79 -0.10 -1.43
N LYS A 5 -5.79 -0.63 -0.73
CA LYS A 5 -6.49 -1.83 -1.17
C LYS A 5 -7.23 -1.60 -2.48
N GLN A 6 -7.89 -0.44 -2.63
CA GLN A 6 -8.59 -0.10 -3.86
C GLN A 6 -7.64 -0.04 -5.05
N LEU A 7 -6.48 0.61 -4.88
CA LEU A 7 -5.49 0.73 -5.96
C LEU A 7 -4.87 -0.62 -6.31
N ARG A 8 -4.63 -1.46 -5.30
CA ARG A 8 -4.10 -2.80 -5.56
C ARG A 8 -5.09 -3.63 -6.39
N ILE A 9 -6.35 -3.63 -6.00
CA ILE A 9 -7.39 -4.36 -6.74
C ILE A 9 -7.51 -3.84 -8.17
N ALA A 10 -7.51 -2.53 -8.34
CA ALA A 10 -7.56 -1.90 -9.67
C ALA A 10 -6.36 -2.27 -10.54
N SER A 11 -5.20 -2.53 -9.92
CA SER A 11 -3.99 -2.95 -10.62
C SER A 11 -3.98 -4.44 -10.97
N GLY A 12 -4.95 -5.22 -10.49
CA GLY A 12 -5.01 -6.65 -10.73
C GLY A 12 -3.97 -7.46 -9.96
N MET A 13 -3.36 -6.88 -8.92
CA MET A 13 -2.34 -7.56 -8.12
C MET A 13 -2.94 -8.24 -6.91
N THR A 14 -2.38 -9.41 -6.56
CA THR A 14 -2.66 -10.02 -5.25
C THR A 14 -1.86 -9.30 -4.18
N GLN A 15 -2.24 -9.51 -2.91
CA GLN A 15 -1.48 -8.97 -1.79
C GLN A 15 -0.02 -9.45 -1.81
N ALA A 16 0.19 -10.74 -2.09
CA ALA A 16 1.54 -11.31 -2.15
C ALA A 16 2.37 -10.66 -3.26
N GLN A 17 1.76 -10.44 -4.43
CA GLN A 17 2.45 -9.80 -5.56
C GLN A 17 2.87 -8.38 -5.22
N LEU A 18 1.98 -7.61 -4.60
CA LEU A 18 2.30 -6.23 -4.23
C LEU A 18 3.38 -6.20 -3.14
N ALA A 19 3.28 -7.04 -2.13
CA ALA A 19 4.28 -7.10 -1.07
C ALA A 19 5.68 -7.41 -1.64
N GLU A 20 5.75 -8.36 -2.55
CA GLU A 20 7.01 -8.70 -3.22
C GLU A 20 7.53 -7.54 -4.05
N ALA A 21 6.68 -6.92 -4.86
CA ALA A 21 7.08 -5.79 -5.70
C ALA A 21 7.55 -4.59 -4.89
N ALA A 22 6.93 -4.36 -3.73
CA ALA A 22 7.28 -3.25 -2.84
C ALA A 22 8.44 -3.58 -1.89
N GLY A 23 8.86 -4.85 -1.82
CA GLY A 23 9.93 -5.27 -0.92
C GLY A 23 9.55 -5.21 0.56
N ILE A 24 8.29 -5.45 0.88
CA ILE A 24 7.79 -5.47 2.27
C ILE A 24 7.17 -6.82 2.58
N SER A 25 6.99 -7.13 3.86
CA SER A 25 6.38 -8.39 4.25
C SER A 25 4.87 -8.37 3.95
N LEU A 26 4.33 -9.55 3.68
CA LEU A 26 2.89 -9.69 3.44
C LEU A 26 2.08 -9.29 4.66
N GLY A 27 2.55 -9.60 5.85
CA GLY A 27 1.87 -9.22 7.10
C GLY A 27 1.78 -7.72 7.27
N VAL A 28 2.84 -6.99 6.94
CA VAL A 28 2.84 -5.52 6.99
C VAL A 28 1.86 -4.94 5.97
N LEU A 29 1.86 -5.46 4.74
CA LEU A 29 0.92 -5.00 3.73
C LEU A 29 -0.53 -5.24 4.15
N LYS A 30 -0.82 -6.42 4.68
CA LYS A 30 -2.18 -6.73 5.17
C LYS A 30 -2.61 -5.78 6.27
N ALA A 31 -1.71 -5.43 7.19
CA ALA A 31 -2.01 -4.49 8.26
C ALA A 31 -2.40 -3.12 7.74
N TYR A 32 -1.68 -2.63 6.72
CA TYR A 32 -2.02 -1.36 6.08
C TYR A 32 -3.36 -1.43 5.33
N GLU A 33 -3.61 -2.50 4.59
CA GLU A 33 -4.85 -2.64 3.82
C GLU A 33 -6.08 -2.78 4.71
N GLN A 34 -5.92 -3.39 5.87
CA GLN A 34 -7.01 -3.58 6.83
C GLN A 34 -7.21 -2.37 7.75
N GLY A 35 -6.36 -1.36 7.65
CA GLY A 35 -6.45 -0.18 8.49
C GLY A 35 -5.94 -0.37 9.92
N ARG A 36 -5.28 -1.50 10.22
CA ARG A 36 -4.69 -1.72 11.54
C ARG A 36 -3.45 -0.88 11.78
N LYS A 37 -2.73 -0.55 10.70
CA LYS A 37 -1.64 0.42 10.70
C LYS A 37 -2.00 1.56 9.77
N PRO A 38 -1.94 2.82 10.23
CA PRO A 38 -2.27 3.94 9.35
C PRO A 38 -1.17 4.15 8.30
N VAL A 39 -1.57 4.20 7.04
CA VAL A 39 -0.64 4.48 5.94
C VAL A 39 0.01 5.85 6.14
N ASN A 40 -0.76 6.83 6.63
CA ASN A 40 -0.24 8.18 6.87
C ASN A 40 0.91 8.21 7.88
N GLY A 41 0.96 7.23 8.78
CA GLY A 41 2.03 7.11 9.77
C GLY A 41 3.17 6.20 9.33
N ALA A 42 3.13 5.65 8.13
CA ALA A 42 4.15 4.75 7.64
C ALA A 42 5.44 5.52 7.30
N ALA A 43 6.57 4.81 7.37
CA ALA A 43 7.83 5.38 6.93
C ALA A 43 7.73 5.81 5.46
N ALA A 44 8.30 6.97 5.15
CA ALA A 44 8.24 7.53 3.79
C ALA A 44 8.75 6.54 2.74
N LEU A 45 9.82 5.81 3.04
CA LEU A 45 10.38 4.83 2.11
C LEU A 45 9.40 3.69 1.83
N THR A 46 8.70 3.20 2.86
CA THR A 46 7.72 2.12 2.71
C THR A 46 6.57 2.57 1.80
N VAL A 47 6.02 3.75 2.05
CA VAL A 47 4.92 4.29 1.24
C VAL A 47 5.39 4.52 -0.20
N HIS A 48 6.59 5.05 -0.36
CA HIS A 48 7.17 5.29 -1.69
C HIS A 48 7.32 3.99 -2.48
N ARG A 49 7.80 2.94 -1.84
CA ARG A 49 7.96 1.62 -2.48
C ARG A 49 6.62 1.04 -2.93
N ILE A 50 5.60 1.17 -2.09
CA ILE A 50 4.25 0.72 -2.45
C ILE A 50 3.71 1.53 -3.62
N ALA A 51 3.88 2.85 -3.59
CA ALA A 51 3.43 3.72 -4.67
C ALA A 51 4.11 3.37 -6.00
N CYS A 52 5.42 3.14 -5.98
CA CYS A 52 6.16 2.73 -7.17
C CYS A 52 5.65 1.40 -7.71
N ALA A 53 5.40 0.43 -6.84
CA ALA A 53 4.90 -0.89 -7.24
C ALA A 53 3.51 -0.81 -7.88
N LEU A 54 2.68 0.14 -7.44
CA LEU A 54 1.34 0.35 -7.98
C LEU A 54 1.31 1.31 -9.16
N GLY A 55 2.40 2.01 -9.44
CA GLY A 55 2.44 3.01 -10.49
C GLY A 55 1.62 4.27 -10.16
N CYS A 56 1.52 4.61 -8.89
CA CYS A 56 0.79 5.79 -8.41
C CYS A 56 1.69 6.69 -7.58
N THR A 57 1.16 7.82 -7.12
CA THR A 57 1.89 8.75 -6.24
C THR A 57 1.67 8.38 -4.78
N VAL A 58 2.57 8.85 -3.90
CA VAL A 58 2.39 8.69 -2.45
C VAL A 58 1.07 9.35 -2.02
N ALA A 59 0.74 10.51 -2.58
CA ALA A 59 -0.50 11.21 -2.25
C ALA A 59 -1.74 10.36 -2.52
N ASP A 60 -1.70 9.51 -3.55
CA ASP A 60 -2.81 8.63 -3.88
C ASP A 60 -3.07 7.56 -2.81
N LEU A 61 -2.06 7.26 -2.00
CA LEU A 61 -2.17 6.25 -0.94
C LEU A 61 -2.58 6.83 0.40
N LEU A 62 -2.40 8.13 0.61
CA LEU A 62 -2.69 8.75 1.89
C LEU A 62 -4.20 8.81 2.12
N GLU A 63 -4.60 8.46 3.34
CA GLU A 63 -5.99 8.55 3.75
C GLU A 63 -6.27 9.99 4.22
N VAL A 64 -7.13 10.68 3.48
CA VAL A 64 -7.48 12.07 3.77
C VAL A 64 -8.87 12.09 4.42
N GLU A 65 -8.97 12.76 5.56
CA GLU A 65 -10.24 12.92 6.26
C GLU A 65 -11.05 14.08 5.69
#